data_b3e080c4a6c90c6517cc8f7574067596
#
_entry.id   b3e080c4a6c90c6517cc8f7574067596
#
_cell.length_a   1.000
_cell.length_b   1.000
_cell.length_c   1.000
_cell.angle_alpha   90.00
_cell.angle_beta   90.00
_cell.angle_gamma   90.00
#
_symmetry.space_group_name_H-M   'P 1'
#
loop_
_entity.id
_entity.type
_entity.pdbx_description
1 polymer ?
#
loop_
_entity_poly.entity_id
_entity_poly.type
_entity_poly.pdbx_seq_one_letter_code
_entity_poly.pdbx_strand_id
1 'polypeptide(L)'
;KDGMAYRLVPAVLSSPQQNWIVEQAFRQNGLGGTQIRANNLDSMYKTMMNDFEFGGAGKKGVYYDEENRRHILAIRSLYGEAAGNMADAGRKDEAQKLIDKVEAGINPANLPYGLVSRYNSHNQTSMVYLEACYKAEKKEIAEKVRTALRKDLNQQFDYYAALGGMSRAEFDNLFNTY
;
A
#
# COMPACT_ATOMS: atom_id res chain seq x y z
N LYS A 1 -13.91 -6.64 4.13
CA LYS A 1 -12.70 -7.35 3.64
C LYS A 1 -12.07 -8.05 4.82
N ASP A 2 -11.85 -9.34 4.73
CA ASP A 2 -11.16 -10.15 5.75
C ASP A 2 -9.78 -10.52 5.18
N GLY A 3 -8.74 -9.75 5.52
CA GLY A 3 -7.43 -9.92 4.90
C GLY A 3 -7.48 -9.67 3.40
N MET A 4 -7.05 -10.63 2.58
CA MET A 4 -7.08 -10.57 1.11
C MET A 4 -8.43 -10.97 0.49
N ALA A 5 -9.35 -11.55 1.28
CA ALA A 5 -10.64 -12.02 0.80
C ALA A 5 -11.79 -11.05 1.12
N TYR A 6 -12.85 -11.15 0.34
CA TYR A 6 -14.11 -10.47 0.60
C TYR A 6 -15.14 -11.49 1.07
N ARG A 7 -15.80 -11.20 2.18
CA ARG A 7 -16.92 -12.01 2.66
C ARG A 7 -18.23 -11.40 2.17
N LEU A 8 -19.10 -12.20 1.61
CA LEU A 8 -20.47 -11.81 1.34
C LEU A 8 -21.26 -11.75 2.68
N VAL A 9 -21.73 -10.56 3.04
CA VAL A 9 -22.49 -10.37 4.28
C VAL A 9 -23.95 -10.16 3.91
N PRO A 10 -24.85 -11.06 4.31
CA PRO A 10 -26.28 -10.97 3.95
C PRO A 10 -27.06 -9.93 4.76
N ALA A 11 -26.42 -9.26 5.73
CA ALA A 11 -27.08 -8.31 6.62
C ALA A 11 -26.89 -6.85 6.19
N VAL A 12 -27.91 -6.04 6.38
CA VAL A 12 -27.82 -4.58 6.26
C VAL A 12 -26.92 -4.06 7.37
N LEU A 13 -25.88 -3.29 7.01
CA LEU A 13 -24.99 -2.68 7.97
C LEU A 13 -25.74 -1.63 8.78
N SER A 14 -25.86 -1.83 10.09
CA SER A 14 -26.75 -1.07 10.96
C SER A 14 -26.10 0.03 11.80
N SER A 15 -24.78 0.24 11.70
CA SER A 15 -24.11 1.29 12.46
C SER A 15 -23.92 2.57 11.64
N PRO A 16 -23.96 3.77 12.28
CA PRO A 16 -23.73 5.06 11.60
C PRO A 16 -22.35 5.14 10.91
N GLN A 17 -21.33 4.52 11.47
CA GLN A 17 -19.98 4.46 10.89
C GLN A 17 -19.94 3.58 9.63
N GLN A 18 -20.69 2.49 9.62
CA GLN A 18 -20.83 1.63 8.46
C GLN A 18 -21.63 2.31 7.34
N ASN A 19 -22.66 3.09 7.68
CA ASN A 19 -23.41 3.89 6.73
C ASN A 19 -22.54 4.96 6.06
N TRP A 20 -21.64 5.59 6.79
CA TRP A 20 -20.70 6.57 6.23
C TRP A 20 -19.75 5.95 5.19
N ILE A 21 -19.20 4.76 5.47
CA ILE A 21 -18.34 4.01 4.51
C ILE A 21 -19.13 3.68 3.24
N VAL A 22 -20.38 3.25 3.39
CA VAL A 22 -21.30 2.98 2.27
C VAL A 22 -21.57 4.25 1.47
N GLU A 23 -21.87 5.37 2.12
CA GLU A 23 -22.10 6.66 1.46
C GLU A 23 -20.87 7.18 0.70
N GLN A 24 -19.69 7.05 1.28
CA GLN A 24 -18.44 7.44 0.59
C GLN A 24 -18.17 6.57 -0.64
N ALA A 25 -18.39 5.27 -0.56
CA ALA A 25 -18.24 4.37 -1.70
C ALA A 25 -19.23 4.72 -2.83
N PHE A 26 -20.46 5.10 -2.50
CA PHE A 26 -21.43 5.58 -3.48
C PHE A 26 -21.05 6.91 -4.11
N ARG A 27 -20.51 7.85 -3.35
CA ARG A 27 -20.09 9.17 -3.85
C ARG A 27 -18.87 9.12 -4.77
N GLN A 28 -17.90 8.24 -4.48
CA GLN A 28 -16.67 8.13 -5.26
C GLN A 28 -16.85 7.41 -6.60
N ASN A 29 -17.79 6.48 -6.71
CA ASN A 29 -17.85 5.58 -7.86
C ASN A 29 -19.06 5.78 -8.77
N GLY A 30 -19.94 6.73 -8.47
CA GLY A 30 -21.16 6.96 -9.27
C GLY A 30 -22.15 5.78 -9.22
N LEU A 31 -23.29 5.93 -9.92
CA LEU A 31 -24.40 4.95 -9.95
C LEU A 31 -24.13 3.65 -10.74
N GLY A 32 -22.88 3.35 -11.06
CA GLY A 32 -22.47 2.22 -11.89
C GLY A 32 -21.91 1.04 -11.12
N GLY A 33 -22.75 0.28 -10.44
CA GLY A 33 -22.52 -1.14 -10.13
C GLY A 33 -21.29 -1.49 -9.28
N THR A 34 -20.95 -0.72 -8.27
CA THR A 34 -19.74 -0.94 -7.50
C THR A 34 -20.02 -1.71 -6.22
N GLN A 35 -19.22 -2.73 -6.00
CA GLN A 35 -19.22 -3.49 -4.76
C GLN A 35 -18.94 -2.57 -3.57
N ILE A 36 -19.88 -2.48 -2.64
CA ILE A 36 -19.69 -1.78 -1.37
C ILE A 36 -18.62 -2.56 -0.58
N ARG A 37 -17.44 -1.96 -0.44
CA ARG A 37 -16.32 -2.56 0.27
C ARG A 37 -16.34 -2.10 1.73
N ALA A 38 -17.09 -2.80 2.58
CA ALA A 38 -16.97 -2.63 4.01
C ALA A 38 -15.78 -3.46 4.52
N ASN A 39 -14.83 -2.81 5.20
CA ASN A 39 -13.73 -3.50 5.86
C ASN A 39 -14.15 -3.88 7.29
N ASN A 40 -14.08 -5.17 7.60
CA ASN A 40 -14.13 -5.61 8.99
C ASN A 40 -12.73 -5.40 9.60
N LEU A 41 -12.53 -4.24 10.23
CA LEU A 41 -11.22 -3.83 10.75
C LEU A 41 -10.68 -4.81 11.80
N ASP A 42 -11.54 -5.35 12.66
CA ASP A 42 -11.10 -6.27 13.73
C ASP A 42 -10.63 -7.61 13.15
N SER A 43 -11.43 -8.19 12.26
CA SER A 43 -11.05 -9.44 11.59
C SER A 43 -9.81 -9.25 10.72
N MET A 44 -9.74 -8.15 9.97
CA MET A 44 -8.60 -7.80 9.14
C MET A 44 -7.33 -7.68 9.99
N TYR A 45 -7.38 -6.90 11.08
CA TYR A 45 -6.24 -6.71 11.98
C TYR A 45 -5.77 -8.04 12.57
N LYS A 46 -6.70 -8.83 13.13
CA LYS A 46 -6.40 -10.13 13.73
C LYS A 46 -5.72 -11.08 12.75
N THR A 47 -6.28 -11.22 11.55
CA THR A 47 -5.72 -12.09 10.49
C THR A 47 -4.35 -11.61 10.05
N MET A 48 -4.18 -10.31 9.81
CA MET A 48 -2.90 -9.77 9.36
C MET A 48 -1.81 -9.86 10.44
N MET A 49 -2.17 -9.71 11.72
CA MET A 49 -1.20 -9.82 12.80
C MET A 49 -0.81 -11.27 13.13
N ASN A 50 -1.73 -12.23 13.00
CA ASN A 50 -1.50 -13.59 13.49
C ASN A 50 -1.20 -14.61 12.38
N ASP A 51 -1.86 -14.47 11.21
CA ASP A 51 -1.88 -15.53 10.20
C ASP A 51 -1.01 -15.22 8.98
N PHE A 52 -0.66 -13.94 8.77
CA PHE A 52 0.17 -13.54 7.62
C PHE A 52 1.65 -13.68 7.92
N GLU A 53 2.36 -14.33 6.98
CA GLU A 53 3.81 -14.46 6.96
C GLU A 53 4.38 -13.86 5.65
N PHE A 54 5.66 -13.50 5.68
CA PHE A 54 6.34 -12.84 4.56
C PHE A 54 7.27 -13.77 3.77
N GLY A 55 7.14 -15.10 3.93
CA GLY A 55 7.83 -16.09 3.12
C GLY A 55 9.36 -15.95 3.09
N GLY A 56 9.96 -15.47 4.17
CA GLY A 56 11.40 -15.25 4.25
C GLY A 56 11.89 -13.94 3.63
N ALA A 57 11.00 -13.01 3.26
CA ALA A 57 11.34 -11.69 2.69
C ALA A 57 12.20 -10.82 3.62
N GLY A 58 12.19 -11.09 4.93
CA GLY A 58 13.06 -10.45 5.92
C GLY A 58 14.50 -10.97 5.94
N LYS A 59 14.78 -12.12 5.34
CA LYS A 59 16.10 -12.75 5.37
C LYS A 59 17.08 -12.02 4.44
N LYS A 60 18.29 -11.74 4.93
CA LYS A 60 19.35 -11.13 4.13
C LYS A 60 19.87 -12.13 3.07
N GLY A 61 20.12 -11.63 1.86
CA GLY A 61 20.75 -12.41 0.79
C GLY A 61 19.81 -13.36 0.04
N VAL A 62 18.51 -13.26 0.26
CA VAL A 62 17.51 -13.96 -0.55
C VAL A 62 17.29 -13.17 -1.83
N TYR A 63 17.40 -13.83 -2.98
CA TYR A 63 17.05 -13.24 -4.26
C TYR A 63 15.57 -13.48 -4.55
N TYR A 64 14.89 -12.44 -4.97
CA TYR A 64 13.52 -12.50 -5.48
C TYR A 64 13.52 -12.11 -6.95
N ASP A 65 12.98 -12.96 -7.80
CA ASP A 65 12.65 -12.62 -9.17
C ASP A 65 11.51 -11.59 -9.23
N GLU A 66 11.20 -11.11 -10.42
CA GLU A 66 10.17 -10.09 -10.61
C GLU A 66 8.79 -10.53 -10.10
N GLU A 67 8.41 -11.78 -10.36
CA GLU A 67 7.10 -12.29 -9.96
C GLU A 67 6.97 -12.40 -8.43
N ASN A 68 7.98 -12.96 -7.76
CA ASN A 68 7.99 -13.05 -6.31
C ASN A 68 8.01 -11.66 -5.66
N ARG A 69 8.75 -10.70 -6.24
CA ARG A 69 8.71 -9.30 -5.76
C ARG A 69 7.32 -8.69 -5.89
N ARG A 70 6.59 -8.96 -6.99
CA ARG A 70 5.20 -8.49 -7.16
C ARG A 70 4.28 -9.01 -6.07
N HIS A 71 4.40 -10.28 -5.69
CA HIS A 71 3.61 -10.85 -4.60
C HIS A 71 3.92 -10.19 -3.25
N ILE A 72 5.21 -10.00 -2.93
CA ILE A 72 5.59 -9.34 -1.67
C ILE A 72 5.16 -7.85 -1.68
N LEU A 73 5.26 -7.18 -2.83
CA LEU A 73 4.77 -5.81 -2.99
C LEU A 73 3.24 -5.73 -2.75
N ALA A 74 2.48 -6.69 -3.27
CA ALA A 74 1.03 -6.77 -3.03
C ALA A 74 0.72 -6.93 -1.53
N ILE A 75 1.52 -7.71 -0.81
CA ILE A 75 1.39 -7.85 0.65
C ILE A 75 1.71 -6.52 1.34
N ARG A 76 2.79 -5.83 0.97
CA ARG A 76 3.12 -4.50 1.52
C ARG A 76 1.99 -3.49 1.27
N SER A 77 1.43 -3.48 0.06
CA SER A 77 0.29 -2.64 -0.29
C SER A 77 -0.92 -2.90 0.61
N LEU A 78 -1.24 -4.18 0.81
CA LEU A 78 -2.35 -4.58 1.64
C LEU A 78 -2.19 -4.12 3.10
N TYR A 79 -0.97 -4.23 3.64
CA TYR A 79 -0.67 -3.69 4.98
C TYR A 79 -0.76 -2.16 5.03
N GLY A 80 -0.32 -1.47 3.96
CA GLY A 80 -0.48 -0.03 3.82
C GLY A 80 -1.96 0.37 3.85
N GLU A 81 -2.80 -0.25 3.01
CA GLU A 81 -4.24 -0.02 3.02
C GLU A 81 -4.86 -0.29 4.39
N ALA A 82 -4.49 -1.40 5.03
CA ALA A 82 -5.01 -1.77 6.34
C ALA A 82 -4.61 -0.76 7.42
N ALA A 83 -3.34 -0.37 7.46
CA ALA A 83 -2.84 0.62 8.40
C ALA A 83 -3.47 2.00 8.18
N GLY A 84 -3.64 2.41 6.92
CA GLY A 84 -4.35 3.64 6.56
C GLY A 84 -5.79 3.63 7.07
N ASN A 85 -6.54 2.56 6.80
CA ASN A 85 -7.92 2.39 7.27
C ASN A 85 -8.03 2.38 8.80
N MET A 86 -7.07 1.75 9.51
CA MET A 86 -7.00 1.78 10.97
C MET A 86 -6.76 3.19 11.49
N ALA A 87 -5.81 3.91 10.91
CA ALA A 87 -5.50 5.28 11.30
C ALA A 87 -6.68 6.22 11.07
N ASP A 88 -7.37 6.12 9.92
CA ASP A 88 -8.57 6.89 9.59
C ASP A 88 -9.74 6.59 10.54
N ALA A 89 -9.80 5.36 11.07
CA ALA A 89 -10.76 4.98 12.12
C ALA A 89 -10.34 5.39 13.54
N GLY A 90 -9.24 6.14 13.70
CA GLY A 90 -8.71 6.57 15.00
C GLY A 90 -7.91 5.49 15.76
N ARG A 91 -7.68 4.33 15.14
CA ARG A 91 -6.98 3.17 15.73
C ARG A 91 -5.47 3.22 15.43
N LYS A 92 -4.83 4.32 15.80
CA LYS A 92 -3.42 4.59 15.43
C LYS A 92 -2.44 3.55 15.96
N ASP A 93 -2.62 3.07 17.19
CA ASP A 93 -1.73 2.06 17.79
C ASP A 93 -1.73 0.76 16.99
N GLU A 94 -2.88 0.36 16.46
CA GLU A 94 -2.99 -0.84 15.62
C GLU A 94 -2.42 -0.61 14.22
N ALA A 95 -2.62 0.58 13.66
CA ALA A 95 -1.97 0.98 12.43
C ALA A 95 -0.43 0.92 12.54
N GLN A 96 0.12 1.42 13.65
CA GLN A 96 1.56 1.37 13.92
C GLN A 96 2.07 -0.07 14.01
N LYS A 97 1.35 -0.96 14.69
CA LYS A 97 1.72 -2.39 14.81
C LYS A 97 1.72 -3.10 13.44
N LEU A 98 0.77 -2.77 12.56
CA LEU A 98 0.75 -3.31 11.20
C LEU A 98 1.99 -2.87 10.40
N ILE A 99 2.35 -1.59 10.50
CA ILE A 99 3.57 -1.06 9.85
C ILE A 99 4.82 -1.70 10.44
N ASP A 100 4.93 -1.81 11.76
CA ASP A 100 6.08 -2.44 12.42
C ASP A 100 6.25 -3.91 11.99
N LYS A 101 5.15 -4.64 11.81
CA LYS A 101 5.18 -6.02 11.33
C LYS A 101 5.74 -6.11 9.91
N VAL A 102 5.38 -5.18 9.02
CA VAL A 102 5.94 -5.11 7.65
C VAL A 102 7.43 -4.81 7.68
N GLU A 103 7.84 -3.81 8.48
CA GLU A 103 9.25 -3.42 8.59
C GLU A 103 10.13 -4.55 9.14
N ALA A 104 9.60 -5.33 10.08
CA ALA A 104 10.28 -6.51 10.61
C ALA A 104 10.29 -7.70 9.62
N GLY A 105 9.24 -7.83 8.81
CA GLY A 105 9.02 -8.98 7.93
C GLY A 105 9.60 -8.86 6.53
N ILE A 106 9.90 -7.64 6.05
CA ILE A 106 10.40 -7.39 4.69
C ILE A 106 11.71 -6.60 4.75
N ASN A 107 12.80 -7.22 4.28
CA ASN A 107 14.08 -6.53 4.16
C ASN A 107 14.06 -5.56 2.96
N PRO A 108 14.37 -4.26 3.13
CA PRO A 108 14.41 -3.31 2.01
C PRO A 108 15.42 -3.66 0.90
N ALA A 109 16.42 -4.49 1.19
CA ALA A 109 17.33 -4.99 0.16
C ALA A 109 16.65 -6.00 -0.78
N ASN A 110 15.65 -6.73 -0.30
CA ASN A 110 14.89 -7.71 -1.09
C ASN A 110 13.72 -7.04 -1.82
N LEU A 111 13.07 -6.07 -1.16
CA LEU A 111 11.99 -5.28 -1.73
C LEU A 111 12.20 -3.79 -1.38
N PRO A 112 12.95 -3.04 -2.20
CA PRO A 112 13.15 -1.61 -1.99
C PRO A 112 11.83 -0.85 -2.01
N TYR A 113 11.81 0.34 -1.41
CA TYR A 113 10.62 1.20 -1.46
C TYR A 113 10.48 1.89 -2.82
N GLY A 114 11.58 2.33 -3.42
CA GLY A 114 11.64 2.86 -4.78
C GLY A 114 12.25 1.85 -5.73
N LEU A 115 11.57 1.55 -6.82
CA LEU A 115 12.05 0.63 -7.85
C LEU A 115 11.32 0.94 -9.16
N VAL A 116 12.12 1.12 -10.23
CA VAL A 116 11.58 1.24 -11.58
C VAL A 116 10.80 -0.01 -11.97
N SER A 117 9.63 0.17 -12.52
CA SER A 117 8.75 -0.92 -12.93
C SER A 117 7.82 -0.48 -14.06
N ARG A 118 7.21 -1.46 -14.72
CA ARG A 118 6.23 -1.17 -15.79
C ARG A 118 5.12 -0.26 -15.26
N TYR A 119 4.86 0.84 -15.98
CA TYR A 119 3.90 1.87 -15.60
C TYR A 119 4.14 2.51 -14.22
N ASN A 120 5.37 2.41 -13.72
CA ASN A 120 5.76 2.91 -12.41
C ASN A 120 4.92 2.35 -11.23
N SER A 121 4.32 1.18 -11.43
CA SER A 121 3.36 0.57 -10.49
C SER A 121 3.96 0.27 -9.12
N HIS A 122 5.27 -0.05 -9.06
CA HIS A 122 5.96 -0.28 -7.78
C HIS A 122 5.98 0.99 -6.92
N ASN A 123 6.37 2.11 -7.52
CA ASN A 123 6.43 3.40 -6.82
C ASN A 123 5.03 3.88 -6.42
N GLN A 124 4.02 3.74 -7.31
CA GLN A 124 2.63 4.06 -6.99
C GLN A 124 2.11 3.25 -5.79
N THR A 125 2.41 1.96 -5.75
CA THR A 125 2.06 1.10 -4.60
C THR A 125 2.78 1.54 -3.32
N SER A 126 4.05 1.94 -3.42
CA SER A 126 4.82 2.44 -2.27
C SER A 126 4.31 3.79 -1.76
N MET A 127 3.65 4.60 -2.60
CA MET A 127 2.98 5.83 -2.16
C MET A 127 1.82 5.53 -1.21
N VAL A 128 1.04 4.48 -1.45
CA VAL A 128 -0.03 4.04 -0.52
C VAL A 128 0.56 3.70 0.85
N TYR A 129 1.69 3.00 0.87
CA TYR A 129 2.38 2.67 2.11
C TYR A 129 2.95 3.91 2.81
N LEU A 130 3.51 4.87 2.06
CA LEU A 130 3.99 6.15 2.56
C LEU A 130 2.86 6.95 3.24
N GLU A 131 1.72 7.07 2.58
CA GLU A 131 0.54 7.73 3.15
C GLU A 131 0.10 7.10 4.47
N ALA A 132 0.03 5.76 4.51
CA ALA A 132 -0.31 5.03 5.73
C ALA A 132 0.70 5.29 6.87
N CYS A 133 2.00 5.36 6.56
CA CYS A 133 3.03 5.70 7.54
C CYS A 133 2.81 7.10 8.14
N TYR A 134 2.45 8.10 7.32
CA TYR A 134 2.14 9.44 7.82
C TYR A 134 0.86 9.45 8.65
N LYS A 135 -0.22 8.81 8.21
CA LYS A 135 -1.48 8.69 8.95
C LYS A 135 -1.31 8.00 10.31
N ALA A 136 -0.46 7.00 10.37
CA ALA A 136 -0.10 6.28 11.60
C ALA A 136 0.96 7.00 12.45
N GLU A 137 1.43 8.17 12.04
CA GLU A 137 2.47 8.95 12.72
C GLU A 137 3.85 8.25 12.82
N LYS A 138 4.12 7.27 11.96
CA LYS A 138 5.43 6.59 11.82
C LYS A 138 6.38 7.41 10.94
N LYS A 139 6.73 8.61 11.42
CA LYS A 139 7.48 9.62 10.65
C LYS A 139 8.84 9.12 10.16
N GLU A 140 9.58 8.38 10.98
CA GLU A 140 10.90 7.85 10.58
C GLU A 140 10.81 6.88 9.40
N ILE A 141 9.80 6.01 9.40
CA ILE A 141 9.56 5.07 8.31
C ILE A 141 9.07 5.83 7.07
N ALA A 142 8.14 6.78 7.25
CA ALA A 142 7.67 7.63 6.17
C ALA A 142 8.85 8.36 5.46
N GLU A 143 9.79 8.93 6.22
CA GLU A 143 10.96 9.59 5.64
C GLU A 143 11.90 8.64 4.89
N LYS A 144 12.07 7.40 5.37
CA LYS A 144 12.83 6.37 4.64
C LYS A 144 12.16 6.05 3.29
N VAL A 145 10.86 5.83 3.31
CA VAL A 145 10.07 5.53 2.10
C VAL A 145 10.13 6.71 1.13
N ARG A 146 9.86 7.93 1.61
CA ARG A 146 9.91 9.16 0.81
C ARG A 146 11.26 9.38 0.16
N THR A 147 12.34 9.20 0.91
CA THR A 147 13.70 9.39 0.41
C THR A 147 14.03 8.37 -0.68
N ALA A 148 13.63 7.11 -0.49
CA ALA A 148 13.85 6.07 -1.49
C ALA A 148 13.05 6.32 -2.78
N LEU A 149 11.78 6.71 -2.66
CA LEU A 149 10.93 7.08 -3.80
C LEU A 149 11.51 8.26 -4.57
N ARG A 150 11.86 9.36 -3.89
CA ARG A 150 12.47 10.52 -4.54
C ARG A 150 13.77 10.18 -5.27
N LYS A 151 14.59 9.35 -4.66
CA LYS A 151 15.85 8.92 -5.30
C LYS A 151 15.58 8.16 -6.60
N ASP A 152 14.66 7.20 -6.58
CA ASP A 152 14.32 6.41 -7.76
C ASP A 152 13.68 7.27 -8.86
N LEU A 153 12.71 8.12 -8.51
CA LEU A 153 12.06 9.02 -9.46
C LEU A 153 13.04 10.02 -10.09
N ASN A 154 13.93 10.60 -9.30
CA ASN A 154 14.97 11.48 -9.84
C ASN A 154 15.90 10.74 -10.82
N GLN A 155 16.30 9.50 -10.51
CA GLN A 155 17.09 8.69 -11.43
C GLN A 155 16.34 8.40 -12.74
N GLN A 156 15.04 8.19 -12.69
CA GLN A 156 14.21 8.02 -13.89
C GLN A 156 14.16 9.32 -14.71
N PHE A 157 13.96 10.47 -14.08
CA PHE A 157 14.01 11.77 -14.77
C PHE A 157 15.37 12.04 -15.43
N ASP A 158 16.46 11.79 -14.70
CA ASP A 158 17.83 11.96 -15.25
C ASP A 158 18.06 11.05 -16.45
N TYR A 159 17.59 9.80 -16.39
CA TYR A 159 17.67 8.86 -17.50
C TYR A 159 16.92 9.37 -18.75
N TYR A 160 15.68 9.80 -18.59
CA TYR A 160 14.90 10.33 -19.73
C TYR A 160 15.45 11.65 -20.25
N ALA A 161 15.99 12.51 -19.38
CA ALA A 161 16.67 13.73 -19.81
C ALA A 161 17.90 13.43 -20.67
N ALA A 162 18.68 12.42 -20.30
CA ALA A 162 19.84 11.98 -21.07
C ALA A 162 19.47 11.37 -22.44
N LEU A 163 18.27 10.81 -22.58
CA LEU A 163 17.75 10.30 -23.85
C LEU A 163 17.15 11.39 -24.76
N GLY A 164 17.15 12.65 -24.33
CA GLY A 164 16.56 13.75 -25.09
C GLY A 164 15.06 13.92 -24.91
N GLY A 165 14.49 13.31 -23.90
CA GLY A 165 13.08 13.43 -23.50
C GLY A 165 12.40 12.10 -23.25
N MET A 166 11.16 12.18 -22.79
CA MET A 166 10.31 11.01 -22.53
C MET A 166 9.02 11.11 -23.34
N SER A 167 8.38 10.00 -23.61
CA SER A 167 7.04 9.97 -24.19
C SER A 167 6.03 10.57 -23.20
N ARG A 168 4.89 11.03 -23.72
CA ARG A 168 3.82 11.58 -22.88
C ARG A 168 3.34 10.55 -21.84
N ALA A 169 3.22 9.29 -22.22
CA ALA A 169 2.79 8.22 -21.33
C ALA A 169 3.78 7.98 -20.17
N GLU A 170 5.08 8.04 -20.45
CA GLU A 170 6.12 7.94 -19.44
C GLU A 170 6.11 9.15 -18.50
N PHE A 171 5.95 10.36 -19.06
CA PHE A 171 5.81 11.58 -18.28
C PHE A 171 4.61 11.51 -17.33
N ASP A 172 3.43 11.15 -17.85
CA ASP A 172 2.22 11.05 -17.05
C ASP A 172 2.38 10.02 -15.91
N ASN A 173 3.03 8.88 -16.16
CA ASN A 173 3.30 7.86 -15.14
C ASN A 173 4.26 8.36 -14.05
N LEU A 174 5.30 9.10 -14.40
CA LEU A 174 6.23 9.68 -13.43
C LEU A 174 5.59 10.84 -12.68
N PHE A 175 4.93 11.74 -13.39
CA PHE A 175 4.32 12.94 -12.81
C PHE A 175 3.23 12.60 -11.79
N ASN A 176 2.42 11.60 -12.05
CA ASN A 176 1.37 11.15 -11.12
C ASN A 176 1.93 10.44 -9.87
N THR A 177 3.22 10.13 -9.85
CA THR A 177 3.89 9.46 -8.72
C THR A 177 4.79 10.42 -7.93
N TYR A 178 5.23 11.53 -8.56
CA TYR A 178 6.13 12.52 -7.95
C TYR A 178 5.39 13.42 -6.97
#